data_7621345dde6697a66a03ec59ffe04976
#
_entry.id   7621345dde6697a66a03ec59ffe04976
#
_cell.length_a   1.000
_cell.length_b   1.000
_cell.length_c   1.000
_cell.angle_alpha   90.00
_cell.angle_beta   90.00
_cell.angle_gamma   90.00
#
_symmetry.space_group_name_H-M   'P 1'
#
loop_
_entity.id
_entity.type
_entity.pdbx_description
1 polymer ?
#
loop_
_entity_poly.entity_id
_entity_poly.type
_entity_poly.pdbx_seq_one_letter_code
_entity_poly.pdbx_strand_id
1 'polypeptide(L)'
;MRVYFYDIMKDETVIKLKKIKSKDFPSLKYKGLTCPGIVDKFMDAVYDAKNLVEEHLWLICLNTKLVPNAVFEVSHGSMTDANCSPVSIFQRVLLTGASGFIIVHNHPSASTYPSQTDDDTFNDIRKLSKMMNLNFLDSIIVGDGKPYSYKYDCNDWND
;
A
#
# COMPACT_ATOMS: atom_id res chain seq x y z
N MET A 1 -15.80 -6.32 -7.44
CA MET A 1 -15.02 -6.78 -6.25
C MET A 1 -15.44 -5.99 -5.04
N ARG A 2 -15.61 -6.63 -3.89
CA ARG A 2 -15.86 -5.93 -2.61
C ARG A 2 -14.53 -5.64 -1.94
N VAL A 3 -14.30 -4.39 -1.57
CA VAL A 3 -13.10 -3.92 -0.87
C VAL A 3 -13.47 -3.57 0.55
N TYR A 4 -12.65 -4.00 1.50
CA TYR A 4 -12.83 -3.77 2.92
C TYR A 4 -11.74 -2.81 3.41
N PHE A 5 -12.18 -1.77 4.10
CA PHE A 5 -11.32 -0.73 4.66
C PHE A 5 -11.29 -0.91 6.17
N TYR A 6 -10.08 -0.91 6.71
CA TYR A 6 -9.84 -1.10 8.14
C TYR A 6 -8.96 0.00 8.69
N ASP A 7 -9.07 0.16 9.99
CA ASP A 7 -8.10 0.86 10.82
C ASP A 7 -7.75 -0.03 12.02
N ILE A 8 -6.70 0.34 12.74
CA ILE A 8 -6.35 -0.29 14.01
C ILE A 8 -6.87 0.57 15.15
N MET A 9 -7.39 -0.08 16.18
CA MET A 9 -7.84 0.61 17.38
C MET A 9 -7.34 -0.10 18.62
N LYS A 10 -7.13 0.68 19.67
CA LYS A 10 -6.88 0.13 21.01
C LYS A 10 -8.22 -0.08 21.72
N ASP A 11 -8.40 -1.27 22.28
CA ASP A 11 -9.53 -1.64 23.12
C ASP A 11 -8.95 -2.13 24.45
N GLU A 12 -9.03 -1.28 25.46
CA GLU A 12 -8.32 -1.47 26.74
C GLU A 12 -6.82 -1.72 26.52
N THR A 13 -6.38 -2.96 26.57
CA THR A 13 -4.98 -3.38 26.42
C THR A 13 -4.68 -4.09 25.11
N VAL A 14 -5.69 -4.29 24.26
CA VAL A 14 -5.57 -5.05 23.01
C VAL A 14 -5.65 -4.12 21.81
N ILE A 15 -4.75 -4.34 20.84
CA ILE A 15 -4.84 -3.71 19.52
C ILE A 15 -5.60 -4.64 18.59
N LYS A 16 -6.67 -4.15 17.98
CA LYS A 16 -7.53 -4.92 17.07
C LYS A 16 -7.87 -4.18 15.79
N LEU A 17 -8.28 -4.95 14.77
CA LEU A 17 -8.80 -4.38 13.53
C LEU A 17 -10.22 -3.86 13.74
N LYS A 18 -10.47 -2.64 13.28
CA LYS A 18 -11.80 -2.06 13.16
C LYS A 18 -12.15 -1.89 11.70
N LYS A 19 -13.16 -2.62 11.22
CA LYS A 19 -13.71 -2.37 9.90
C LYS A 19 -14.41 -1.01 9.88
N ILE A 20 -13.92 -0.10 9.03
CA ILE A 20 -14.49 1.24 8.86
C ILE A 20 -15.66 1.18 7.88
N LYS A 21 -15.40 0.64 6.69
CA LYS A 21 -16.40 0.54 5.61
C LYS A 21 -16.09 -0.64 4.69
N SER A 22 -17.06 -0.98 3.85
CA SER A 22 -16.82 -1.81 2.66
C SER A 22 -17.56 -1.20 1.49
N LYS A 23 -17.02 -1.34 0.28
CA LYS A 23 -17.63 -0.84 -0.94
C LYS A 23 -17.44 -1.85 -2.05
N ASP A 24 -18.48 -2.02 -2.87
CA ASP A 24 -18.41 -2.82 -4.08
C ASP A 24 -17.92 -1.96 -5.25
N PHE A 25 -16.95 -2.48 -5.98
CA PHE A 25 -16.41 -1.88 -7.19
C PHE A 25 -16.65 -2.81 -8.38
N PRO A 26 -17.81 -2.69 -9.06
CA PRO A 26 -18.17 -3.58 -10.18
C PRO A 26 -17.19 -3.49 -11.35
N SER A 27 -16.58 -2.32 -11.55
CA SER A 27 -15.56 -2.10 -12.58
C SER A 27 -14.27 -2.87 -12.34
N LEU A 28 -13.98 -3.23 -11.09
CA LEU A 28 -12.81 -4.01 -10.71
C LEU A 28 -13.10 -5.51 -10.88
N LYS A 29 -13.06 -5.98 -12.12
CA LYS A 29 -13.26 -7.41 -12.46
C LYS A 29 -11.99 -8.24 -12.36
N TYR A 30 -10.95 -7.71 -11.74
CA TYR A 30 -9.64 -8.38 -11.67
C TYR A 30 -9.68 -9.58 -10.75
N LYS A 31 -8.96 -10.61 -11.16
CA LYS A 31 -8.77 -11.83 -10.38
C LYS A 31 -7.75 -11.64 -9.23
N GLY A 32 -7.04 -10.51 -9.21
CA GLY A 32 -6.03 -10.14 -8.21
C GLY A 32 -5.19 -8.95 -8.68
N LEU A 33 -4.43 -8.37 -7.77
CA LEU A 33 -3.50 -7.26 -8.05
C LEU A 33 -2.15 -7.81 -8.51
N THR A 34 -2.07 -8.25 -9.75
CA THR A 34 -0.96 -9.06 -10.29
C THR A 34 0.15 -8.24 -10.95
N CYS A 35 -0.08 -6.96 -11.23
CA CYS A 35 0.92 -6.06 -11.81
C CYS A 35 0.66 -4.60 -11.43
N PRO A 36 1.68 -3.71 -11.53
CA PRO A 36 1.57 -2.31 -11.12
C PRO A 36 0.42 -1.56 -11.80
N GLY A 37 0.18 -1.78 -13.09
CA GLY A 37 -0.92 -1.11 -13.81
C GLY A 37 -2.31 -1.53 -13.35
N ILE A 38 -2.48 -2.72 -12.76
CA ILE A 38 -3.74 -3.13 -12.12
C ILE A 38 -3.87 -2.47 -10.75
N VAL A 39 -2.77 -2.36 -10.00
CA VAL A 39 -2.75 -1.65 -8.71
C VAL A 39 -3.09 -0.19 -8.91
N ASP A 40 -2.50 0.47 -9.90
CA ASP A 40 -2.78 1.86 -10.27
C ASP A 40 -4.28 2.09 -10.53
N LYS A 41 -4.89 1.27 -11.41
CA LYS A 41 -6.33 1.34 -11.70
C LYS A 41 -7.19 1.03 -10.47
N PHE A 42 -6.73 0.17 -9.58
CA PHE A 42 -7.40 -0.12 -8.33
C PHE A 42 -7.39 1.10 -7.41
N MET A 43 -6.23 1.75 -7.24
CA MET A 43 -6.09 2.94 -6.40
C MET A 43 -6.91 4.11 -6.93
N ASP A 44 -6.91 4.31 -8.25
CA ASP A 44 -7.72 5.34 -8.90
C ASP A 44 -9.23 5.10 -8.67
N ALA A 45 -9.70 3.87 -8.89
CA ALA A 45 -11.11 3.53 -8.67
C ALA A 45 -11.55 3.63 -7.20
N VAL A 46 -10.65 3.38 -6.25
CA VAL A 46 -10.96 3.30 -4.82
C VAL A 46 -10.84 4.65 -4.13
N TYR A 47 -9.80 5.40 -4.46
CA TYR A 47 -9.41 6.63 -3.77
C TYR A 47 -9.36 7.87 -4.68
N ASP A 48 -9.47 7.69 -6.02
CA ASP A 48 -9.16 8.76 -6.97
C ASP A 48 -7.73 9.30 -6.77
N ALA A 49 -6.80 8.37 -6.57
CA ALA A 49 -5.48 8.63 -6.03
C ALA A 49 -4.66 9.68 -6.81
N LYS A 50 -4.90 9.79 -8.13
CA LYS A 50 -4.20 10.73 -9.01
C LYS A 50 -4.64 12.18 -8.82
N ASN A 51 -5.85 12.40 -8.29
CA ASN A 51 -6.44 13.72 -8.12
C ASN A 51 -6.31 14.25 -6.68
N LEU A 52 -5.64 13.52 -5.80
CA LEU A 52 -5.41 13.96 -4.43
C LEU A 52 -4.34 15.04 -4.38
N VAL A 53 -4.61 16.12 -3.65
CA VAL A 53 -3.71 17.27 -3.51
C VAL A 53 -2.65 17.07 -2.42
N GLU A 54 -2.83 16.06 -1.57
CA GLU A 54 -1.89 15.68 -0.52
C GLU A 54 -1.28 14.32 -0.83
N GLU A 55 -0.13 14.06 -0.25
CA GLU A 55 0.49 12.75 -0.32
C GLU A 55 -0.20 11.78 0.65
N HIS A 56 -0.57 10.63 0.16
CA HIS A 56 -1.18 9.56 0.92
C HIS A 56 -0.36 8.29 0.79
N LEU A 57 -0.27 7.54 1.87
CA LEU A 57 0.30 6.21 1.87
C LEU A 57 -0.75 5.17 2.23
N TRP A 58 -0.88 4.17 1.39
CA TRP A 58 -1.79 3.06 1.60
C TRP A 58 -1.05 1.74 1.73
N LEU A 59 -1.62 0.88 2.56
CA LEU A 59 -1.22 -0.52 2.68
C LEU A 59 -2.35 -1.40 2.16
N ILE A 60 -2.03 -2.27 1.22
CA ILE A 60 -2.94 -3.27 0.67
C ILE A 60 -2.48 -4.65 1.12
N CYS A 61 -3.25 -5.27 2.01
CA CYS A 61 -3.02 -6.63 2.48
C CYS A 61 -3.75 -7.62 1.56
N LEU A 62 -3.05 -8.66 1.13
CA LEU A 62 -3.49 -9.58 0.09
C LEU A 62 -3.55 -11.02 0.59
N ASN A 63 -4.47 -11.79 0.04
CA ASN A 63 -4.49 -13.23 0.19
C ASN A 63 -3.58 -13.93 -0.84
N THR A 64 -3.49 -15.26 -0.80
CA THR A 64 -2.67 -16.08 -1.72
C THR A 64 -3.05 -15.95 -3.19
N LYS A 65 -4.24 -15.42 -3.50
CA LYS A 65 -4.70 -15.14 -4.87
C LYS A 65 -4.47 -13.68 -5.29
N LEU A 66 -3.70 -12.93 -4.51
CA LEU A 66 -3.42 -11.51 -4.69
C LEU A 66 -4.69 -10.63 -4.67
N VAL A 67 -5.75 -11.10 -4.03
CA VAL A 67 -6.99 -10.34 -3.86
C VAL A 67 -6.91 -9.57 -2.54
N PRO A 68 -7.24 -8.25 -2.52
CA PRO A 68 -7.26 -7.47 -1.30
C PRO A 68 -8.23 -8.03 -0.25
N ASN A 69 -7.73 -8.36 0.93
CA ASN A 69 -8.53 -8.72 2.10
C ASN A 69 -8.67 -7.55 3.07
N ALA A 70 -7.72 -6.61 3.05
CA ALA A 70 -7.82 -5.36 3.80
C ALA A 70 -7.06 -4.25 3.08
N VAL A 71 -7.58 -3.03 3.16
CA VAL A 71 -6.93 -1.81 2.70
C VAL A 71 -6.93 -0.81 3.84
N PHE A 72 -5.77 -0.20 4.08
CA PHE A 72 -5.58 0.85 5.08
C PHE A 72 -5.03 2.10 4.41
N GLU A 73 -5.52 3.25 4.81
CA GLU A 73 -4.80 4.49 4.69
C GLU A 73 -3.90 4.61 5.92
N VAL A 74 -2.61 4.60 5.71
CA VAL A 74 -1.61 4.54 6.80
C VAL A 74 -1.24 5.93 7.25
N SER A 75 -1.05 6.83 6.29
CA SER A 75 -0.76 8.24 6.55
C SER A 75 -1.23 9.11 5.38
N HIS A 76 -1.48 10.40 5.67
CA HIS A 76 -1.65 11.47 4.70
C HIS A 76 -1.07 12.76 5.29
N GLY A 77 -0.64 13.69 4.44
CA GLY A 77 -0.08 14.96 4.87
C GLY A 77 0.80 15.61 3.82
N SER A 78 1.62 16.57 4.23
CA SER A 78 2.59 17.21 3.35
C SER A 78 3.70 16.21 2.99
N MET A 79 4.32 16.41 1.82
CA MET A 79 5.41 15.54 1.31
C MET A 79 6.59 15.36 2.28
N THR A 80 6.72 16.23 3.28
CA THR A 80 7.79 16.18 4.29
C THR A 80 7.42 15.38 5.54
N ASP A 81 6.12 15.11 5.78
CA ASP A 81 5.62 14.54 7.04
C ASP A 81 5.04 13.14 6.91
N ALA A 82 5.02 12.54 5.71
CA ALA A 82 4.61 11.15 5.51
C ALA A 82 5.63 10.17 6.12
N ASN A 83 5.93 10.35 7.40
CA ASN A 83 6.73 9.44 8.19
C ASN A 83 5.98 8.11 8.34
N CYS A 84 6.07 7.28 7.32
CA CYS A 84 5.59 5.92 7.39
C CYS A 84 6.49 5.12 8.33
N SER A 85 6.10 5.06 9.60
CA SER A 85 6.78 4.16 10.53
C SER A 85 6.61 2.71 10.08
N PRO A 86 7.69 1.94 9.89
CA PRO A 86 7.60 0.51 9.62
C PRO A 86 6.73 -0.25 10.63
N VAL A 87 6.75 0.16 11.89
CA VAL A 87 5.89 -0.41 12.94
C VAL A 87 4.41 -0.29 12.59
N SER A 88 4.00 0.87 12.06
CA SER A 88 2.61 1.12 11.67
C SER A 88 2.14 0.20 10.54
N ILE A 89 3.01 -0.11 9.58
CA ILE A 89 2.75 -1.05 8.49
C ILE A 89 2.68 -2.49 9.03
N PHE A 90 3.72 -2.93 9.74
CA PHE A 90 3.80 -4.33 10.18
C PHE A 90 2.72 -4.71 11.18
N GLN A 91 2.30 -3.80 12.07
CA GLN A 91 1.15 -4.04 12.94
C GLN A 91 -0.10 -4.41 12.13
N ARG A 92 -0.38 -3.69 11.05
CA ARG A 92 -1.54 -3.93 10.18
C ARG A 92 -1.41 -5.24 9.41
N VAL A 93 -0.24 -5.51 8.85
CA VAL A 93 0.05 -6.77 8.13
C VAL A 93 -0.17 -7.98 9.04
N LEU A 94 0.41 -7.97 10.24
CA LEU A 94 0.31 -9.05 11.20
C LEU A 94 -1.13 -9.27 11.68
N LEU A 95 -1.86 -8.20 11.99
CA LEU A 95 -3.25 -8.29 12.45
C LEU A 95 -4.19 -8.85 11.37
N THR A 96 -3.88 -8.64 10.08
CA THR A 96 -4.73 -9.16 8.98
C THR A 96 -4.44 -10.61 8.65
N GLY A 97 -3.32 -11.18 9.08
CA GLY A 97 -2.85 -12.49 8.64
C GLY A 97 -2.66 -12.56 7.13
N ALA A 98 -2.25 -11.46 6.51
CA ALA A 98 -2.08 -11.37 5.06
C ALA A 98 -1.01 -12.34 4.55
N SER A 99 -1.25 -12.92 3.37
CA SER A 99 -0.26 -13.76 2.68
C SER A 99 0.83 -12.95 1.99
N GLY A 100 0.57 -11.66 1.75
CA GLY A 100 1.50 -10.69 1.21
C GLY A 100 0.89 -9.31 1.26
N PHE A 101 1.71 -8.29 1.01
CA PHE A 101 1.24 -6.90 1.04
C PHE A 101 1.97 -6.05 0.01
N ILE A 102 1.31 -4.97 -0.38
CA ILE A 102 1.82 -3.91 -1.27
C ILE A 102 1.66 -2.59 -0.53
N ILE A 103 2.65 -1.72 -0.67
CA ILE A 103 2.58 -0.32 -0.25
C ILE A 103 2.34 0.51 -1.50
N VAL A 104 1.46 1.49 -1.42
CA VAL A 104 1.21 2.44 -2.51
C VAL A 104 1.19 3.84 -1.94
N HIS A 105 1.80 4.79 -2.63
CA HIS A 105 1.61 6.21 -2.36
C HIS A 105 1.43 6.99 -3.65
N ASN A 106 0.81 8.15 -3.55
CA ASN A 106 0.67 9.08 -4.66
C ASN A 106 1.63 10.25 -4.50
N HIS A 107 2.04 10.81 -5.63
CA HIS A 107 2.74 12.10 -5.65
C HIS A 107 1.82 13.18 -6.20
N PRO A 108 1.46 14.22 -5.39
CA PRO A 108 0.68 15.35 -5.87
C PRO A 108 1.34 16.12 -7.02
N SER A 109 2.66 16.01 -7.16
CA SER A 109 3.42 16.56 -8.29
C SER A 109 3.16 15.85 -9.61
N ALA A 110 2.35 14.79 -9.61
CA ALA A 110 2.09 13.90 -10.74
C ALA A 110 3.28 13.05 -11.20
N SER A 111 4.52 13.36 -10.77
CA SER A 111 5.70 12.56 -11.05
C SER A 111 5.66 11.25 -10.28
N THR A 112 5.93 10.13 -10.97
CA THR A 112 6.03 8.81 -10.33
C THR A 112 7.47 8.43 -9.96
N TYR A 113 8.46 9.30 -10.20
CA TYR A 113 9.83 9.02 -9.80
C TYR A 113 9.99 9.11 -8.28
N PRO A 114 10.65 8.11 -7.66
CA PRO A 114 10.87 8.11 -6.21
C PRO A 114 11.78 9.25 -5.78
N SER A 115 11.50 9.78 -4.60
CA SER A 115 12.41 10.63 -3.83
C SER A 115 13.40 9.79 -3.02
N GLN A 116 14.44 10.42 -2.46
CA GLN A 116 15.35 9.72 -1.54
C GLN A 116 14.61 9.16 -0.31
N THR A 117 13.61 9.88 0.19
CA THR A 117 12.79 9.42 1.33
C THR A 117 11.98 8.17 0.97
N ASP A 118 11.49 8.08 -0.28
CA ASP A 118 10.79 6.88 -0.76
C ASP A 118 11.72 5.69 -0.85
N ASP A 119 12.95 5.89 -1.35
CA ASP A 119 13.98 4.86 -1.43
C ASP A 119 14.35 4.36 -0.04
N ASP A 120 14.57 5.25 0.92
CA ASP A 120 14.90 4.90 2.30
C ASP A 120 13.76 4.10 2.95
N THR A 121 12.53 4.57 2.80
CA THR A 121 11.32 3.88 3.31
C THR A 121 11.17 2.49 2.68
N PHE A 122 11.32 2.39 1.37
CA PHE A 122 11.26 1.13 0.65
C PHE A 122 12.31 0.13 1.18
N ASN A 123 13.56 0.58 1.31
CA ASN A 123 14.66 -0.26 1.77
C ASN A 123 14.44 -0.77 3.20
N ASP A 124 13.96 0.09 4.10
CA ASP A 124 13.64 -0.28 5.48
C ASP A 124 12.52 -1.34 5.53
N ILE A 125 11.43 -1.11 4.81
CA ILE A 125 10.32 -2.06 4.77
C ILE A 125 10.75 -3.40 4.16
N ARG A 126 11.52 -3.37 3.08
CA ARG A 126 12.05 -4.57 2.42
C ARG A 126 12.95 -5.38 3.37
N LYS A 127 13.91 -4.73 4.01
CA LYS A 127 14.82 -5.35 4.97
C LYS A 127 14.08 -5.99 6.15
N LEU A 128 13.15 -5.24 6.75
CA LEU A 128 12.38 -5.73 7.88
C LEU A 128 11.42 -6.86 7.48
N SER A 129 10.81 -6.79 6.30
CA SER A 129 9.98 -7.87 5.76
C SER A 129 10.75 -9.17 5.61
N LYS A 130 11.98 -9.11 5.06
CA LYS A 130 12.87 -10.27 4.96
C LYS A 130 13.17 -10.86 6.35
N MET A 131 13.50 -10.02 7.33
CA MET A 131 13.79 -10.46 8.70
C MET A 131 12.60 -11.11 9.39
N MET A 132 11.39 -10.63 9.12
CA MET A 132 10.14 -11.14 9.69
C MET A 132 9.52 -12.30 8.88
N ASN A 133 10.14 -12.69 7.77
CA ASN A 133 9.60 -13.66 6.80
C ASN A 133 8.20 -13.29 6.32
N LEU A 134 7.97 -12.00 6.06
CA LEU A 134 6.74 -11.46 5.51
C LEU A 134 6.91 -11.19 4.02
N ASN A 135 5.89 -11.50 3.24
CA ASN A 135 5.93 -11.39 1.79
C ASN A 135 5.58 -9.96 1.34
N PHE A 136 6.57 -9.09 1.29
CA PHE A 136 6.47 -7.76 0.69
C PHE A 136 6.54 -7.90 -0.84
N LEU A 137 5.44 -7.61 -1.52
CA LEU A 137 5.27 -7.89 -2.95
C LEU A 137 5.74 -6.75 -3.85
N ASP A 138 5.53 -5.50 -3.43
CA ASP A 138 5.94 -4.31 -4.18
C ASP A 138 5.74 -3.03 -3.36
N SER A 139 6.46 -1.97 -3.75
CA SER A 139 6.15 -0.58 -3.43
C SER A 139 5.86 0.15 -4.73
N ILE A 140 4.72 0.85 -4.80
CA ILE A 140 4.23 1.43 -6.04
C ILE A 140 3.92 2.92 -5.83
N ILE A 141 4.44 3.75 -6.73
CA ILE A 141 4.13 5.18 -6.77
C ILE A 141 3.13 5.41 -7.89
N VAL A 142 2.00 6.01 -7.56
CA VAL A 142 0.96 6.37 -8.52
C VAL A 142 0.93 7.88 -8.75
N GLY A 143 0.68 8.28 -10.00
CA GLY A 143 0.64 9.67 -10.45
C GLY A 143 0.13 9.74 -11.88
N ASP A 144 0.47 10.79 -12.62
CA ASP A 144 0.14 10.85 -14.03
C ASP A 144 1.06 9.95 -14.84
N GLY A 145 0.48 9.13 -15.70
CA GLY A 145 1.22 8.24 -16.58
C GLY A 145 1.42 6.82 -16.03
N LYS A 146 2.59 6.25 -16.30
CA LYS A 146 2.93 4.89 -15.86
C LYS A 146 3.28 4.90 -14.38
N PRO A 147 2.67 4.04 -13.55
CA PRO A 147 3.09 3.89 -12.15
C PRO A 147 4.54 3.39 -12.08
N TYR A 148 5.30 3.88 -11.12
CA TYR A 148 6.61 3.33 -10.78
C TYR A 148 6.44 2.15 -9.84
N SER A 149 7.21 1.09 -10.06
CA SER A 149 7.21 -0.12 -9.23
C SER A 149 8.64 -0.44 -8.86
N TYR A 150 8.92 -0.52 -7.58
CA TYR A 150 10.25 -0.90 -7.12
C TYR A 150 10.64 -2.31 -7.58
N LYS A 151 9.69 -3.21 -7.70
CA LYS A 151 9.92 -4.57 -8.18
C LYS A 151 10.35 -4.65 -9.63
N TYR A 152 9.84 -3.78 -10.51
CA TYR A 152 10.04 -3.87 -11.95
C TYR A 152 10.94 -2.77 -12.51
N ASP A 153 11.02 -1.63 -11.83
CA ASP A 153 11.74 -0.45 -12.31
C ASP A 153 13.04 -0.18 -11.50
N CYS A 154 13.20 -0.79 -10.31
CA CYS A 154 14.42 -0.70 -9.49
C CYS A 154 15.35 -1.90 -9.74
N ASN A 155 16.64 -1.63 -9.97
CA ASN A 155 17.63 -2.68 -10.22
C ASN A 155 17.94 -3.55 -8.99
N ASP A 156 17.69 -3.02 -7.79
CA ASP A 156 18.10 -3.64 -6.52
C ASP A 156 17.03 -4.56 -5.90
N TRP A 157 15.94 -4.84 -6.62
CA TRP A 157 14.86 -5.69 -6.08
C TRP A 157 15.31 -7.13 -5.81
N ASN A 158 16.24 -7.66 -6.58
CA ASN A 158 16.64 -9.07 -6.56
C ASN A 158 17.79 -9.39 -5.57
N ASP A 159 18.35 -8.39 -4.90
CA ASP A 159 19.38 -8.54 -3.89
C ASP A 159 18.76 -8.60 -2.48
#